data_63b322b6ef7ebb379cea597c898b9266
#
_entry.id   63b322b6ef7ebb379cea597c898b9266
#
_cell.length_a   1.000
_cell.length_b   1.000
_cell.length_c   1.000
_cell.angle_alpha   90.00
_cell.angle_beta   90.00
_cell.angle_gamma   90.00
#
_symmetry.space_group_name_H-M   'P 1'
#
loop_
_entity.id
_entity.type
_entity.pdbx_description
1 polymer ?
#
loop_
_entity_poly.entity_id
_entity_poly.type
_entity_poly.pdbx_seq_one_letter_code
_entity_poly.pdbx_strand_id
1 'polypeptide(L)'
;MSTLGATALQFTPLDALCGGAILGVATIAKLMLTGRLLGVSASVKRPAQGEFFSWDFAFLGGLLAAGAFHVATAGPLPAEPMVGVGRALLAGSLVGAGSAMGNGCTSGHGICGNARLSPRSMAYTGVFMLVGFIAATVFDTAGALNIASASAINSTTIPSLASLSVWAAFAAASVGAFIGLGALATSGKAAGGAAYATDELSGGLVSGVQSELKPPWQPSIGPRKRLVNVVADGLVGFVFGTGLIISGMTRPVKVAGFLSALHPAWDPSLALVMGGALALCAPGFYFIQKYQKAPVCSLEFGFSSNSKLDKRLMAGGVMFGAGWGLGGICPGPSIVALAMVPSPAIFAWVGGMVLGMVVNKNLLSTRQQSSLSAASL
;
A
#
# COMPACT_ATOMS: atom_id res chain seq x y z
N MET A 1 25.86 25.39 -0.68
CA MET A 1 24.54 25.03 -1.25
C MET A 1 24.73 24.76 -2.73
N SER A 2 24.87 23.49 -3.12
CA SER A 2 24.93 23.11 -4.55
C SER A 2 23.55 23.38 -5.13
N THR A 3 23.46 24.27 -6.11
CA THR A 3 22.28 24.49 -6.93
C THR A 3 22.03 23.19 -7.72
N LEU A 4 21.23 22.28 -7.15
CA LEU A 4 20.64 21.19 -7.91
C LEU A 4 19.84 21.86 -9.03
N GLY A 5 20.21 21.62 -10.29
CA GLY A 5 19.48 22.10 -11.45
C GLY A 5 18.02 21.66 -11.36
N ALA A 6 17.11 22.41 -11.99
CA ALA A 6 15.69 22.07 -11.98
C ALA A 6 15.46 20.66 -12.56
N THR A 7 14.68 19.85 -11.87
CA THR A 7 14.39 18.47 -12.27
C THR A 7 13.37 18.44 -13.42
N ALA A 8 13.81 18.02 -14.61
CA ALA A 8 12.91 17.82 -15.74
C ALA A 8 12.10 16.54 -15.55
N LEU A 9 10.76 16.67 -15.60
CA LEU A 9 9.87 15.52 -15.65
C LEU A 9 9.77 14.97 -17.08
N GLN A 10 9.64 13.66 -17.19
CA GLN A 10 9.42 12.96 -18.44
C GLN A 10 8.16 12.11 -18.30
N PHE A 11 7.30 12.15 -19.29
CA PHE A 11 6.16 11.25 -19.36
C PHE A 11 6.60 9.84 -19.76
N THR A 12 6.34 8.86 -18.91
CA THR A 12 6.79 7.47 -19.05
C THR A 12 5.60 6.51 -19.08
N PRO A 13 4.80 6.50 -20.17
CA PRO A 13 3.53 5.78 -20.20
C PRO A 13 3.67 4.26 -20.09
N LEU A 14 4.64 3.66 -20.76
CA LEU A 14 4.84 2.21 -20.72
C LEU A 14 5.43 1.73 -19.39
N ASP A 15 6.38 2.48 -18.82
CA ASP A 15 6.90 2.22 -17.47
C ASP A 15 5.76 2.24 -16.44
N ALA A 16 4.90 3.23 -16.55
CA ALA A 16 3.75 3.40 -15.67
C ALA A 16 2.75 2.23 -15.80
N LEU A 17 2.39 1.86 -17.03
CA LEU A 17 1.48 0.74 -17.29
C LEU A 17 2.08 -0.60 -16.85
N CYS A 18 3.33 -0.89 -17.20
CA CYS A 18 4.00 -2.14 -16.84
C CYS A 18 4.18 -2.24 -15.31
N GLY A 19 4.66 -1.17 -14.67
CA GLY A 19 4.75 -1.11 -13.22
C GLY A 19 3.39 -1.30 -12.56
N GLY A 20 2.33 -0.64 -13.07
CA GLY A 20 0.96 -0.84 -12.64
C GLY A 20 0.46 -2.27 -12.79
N ALA A 21 0.76 -2.92 -13.92
CA ALA A 21 0.42 -4.34 -14.13
C ALA A 21 1.11 -5.25 -13.10
N ILE A 22 2.39 -5.03 -12.80
CA ILE A 22 3.13 -5.77 -11.77
C ILE A 22 2.50 -5.55 -10.37
N LEU A 23 2.07 -4.33 -10.04
CA LEU A 23 1.30 -4.05 -8.83
C LEU A 23 0.00 -4.87 -8.80
N GLY A 24 -0.68 -4.99 -9.94
CA GLY A 24 -1.89 -5.81 -10.10
C GLY A 24 -1.62 -7.28 -9.84
N VAL A 25 -0.57 -7.86 -10.43
CA VAL A 25 -0.15 -9.26 -10.21
C VAL A 25 0.10 -9.52 -8.71
N ALA A 26 0.89 -8.68 -8.05
CA ALA A 26 1.18 -8.81 -6.63
C ALA A 26 -0.11 -8.73 -5.77
N THR A 27 -1.03 -7.84 -6.14
CA THR A 27 -2.30 -7.63 -5.42
C THR A 27 -3.24 -8.84 -5.55
N ILE A 28 -3.35 -9.40 -6.75
CA ILE A 28 -4.15 -10.61 -7.01
C ILE A 28 -3.54 -11.81 -6.28
N ALA A 29 -2.22 -11.99 -6.37
CA ALA A 29 -1.51 -13.09 -5.72
C ALA A 29 -1.70 -13.04 -4.19
N LYS A 30 -1.62 -11.86 -3.57
CA LYS A 30 -1.89 -11.70 -2.14
C LYS A 30 -3.29 -12.17 -1.78
N LEU A 31 -4.29 -11.75 -2.53
CA LEU A 31 -5.67 -12.15 -2.26
C LEU A 31 -5.86 -13.66 -2.43
N MET A 32 -5.39 -14.24 -3.53
CA MET A 32 -5.54 -15.67 -3.83
C MET A 32 -4.85 -16.57 -2.79
N LEU A 33 -3.63 -16.22 -2.40
CA LEU A 33 -2.84 -17.04 -1.49
C LEU A 33 -3.25 -16.84 -0.03
N THR A 34 -3.36 -15.60 0.40
CA THR A 34 -3.50 -15.25 1.83
C THR A 34 -4.91 -14.86 2.24
N GLY A 35 -5.80 -14.59 1.29
CA GLY A 35 -7.15 -14.08 1.53
C GLY A 35 -7.21 -12.61 1.96
N ARG A 36 -6.06 -11.94 2.10
CA ARG A 36 -5.99 -10.56 2.59
C ARG A 36 -5.89 -9.57 1.44
N LEU A 37 -6.61 -8.45 1.58
CA LEU A 37 -6.46 -7.33 0.67
C LEU A 37 -5.09 -6.65 0.88
N LEU A 38 -4.47 -6.23 -0.21
CA LEU A 38 -3.22 -5.49 -0.16
C LEU A 38 -3.49 -4.06 0.32
N GLY A 39 -2.75 -3.63 1.34
CA GLY A 39 -2.81 -2.26 1.86
C GLY A 39 -1.55 -1.94 2.63
N VAL A 40 -0.64 -1.17 2.03
CA VAL A 40 0.65 -0.84 2.68
C VAL A 40 0.43 -0.12 4.01
N SER A 41 -0.47 0.88 4.04
CA SER A 41 -0.77 1.59 5.28
C SER A 41 -1.31 0.68 6.39
N ALA A 42 -2.01 -0.40 6.07
CA ALA A 42 -2.49 -1.35 7.07
C ALA A 42 -1.33 -2.14 7.69
N SER A 43 -0.34 -2.54 6.88
CA SER A 43 0.86 -3.25 7.37
C SER A 43 1.80 -2.36 8.19
N VAL A 44 1.73 -1.02 8.03
CA VAL A 44 2.43 -0.06 8.91
C VAL A 44 1.59 0.25 10.15
N LYS A 45 0.27 0.41 9.98
CA LYS A 45 -0.65 0.80 11.05
C LYS A 45 -0.69 -0.24 12.18
N ARG A 46 -0.78 -1.52 11.85
CA ARG A 46 -0.88 -2.57 12.87
C ARG A 46 0.31 -2.57 13.83
N PRO A 47 1.57 -2.65 13.39
CA PRO A 47 2.72 -2.54 14.28
C PRO A 47 2.78 -1.20 15.03
N ALA A 48 2.48 -0.08 14.36
CA ALA A 48 2.43 1.24 14.99
C ALA A 48 1.39 1.33 16.12
N GLN A 49 0.35 0.51 16.06
CA GLN A 49 -0.71 0.42 17.06
C GLN A 49 -0.52 -0.73 18.07
N GLY A 50 0.63 -1.42 18.05
CA GLY A 50 0.97 -2.50 18.97
C GLY A 50 0.41 -3.86 18.57
N GLU A 51 -0.03 -4.03 17.31
CA GLU A 51 -0.49 -5.31 16.78
C GLU A 51 0.63 -5.91 15.89
N PHE A 52 1.28 -6.96 16.35
CA PHE A 52 2.47 -7.53 15.69
C PHE A 52 2.13 -8.83 14.98
N PHE A 53 2.12 -8.80 13.64
CA PHE A 53 1.91 -9.97 12.81
C PHE A 53 3.10 -10.21 11.88
N SER A 54 3.60 -11.45 11.85
CA SER A 54 4.76 -11.83 11.03
C SER A 54 4.59 -11.51 9.54
N TRP A 55 3.37 -11.60 9.02
CA TRP A 55 3.08 -11.28 7.62
C TRP A 55 3.19 -9.80 7.28
N ASP A 56 2.94 -8.89 8.24
CA ASP A 56 3.13 -7.45 8.00
C ASP A 56 4.61 -7.12 7.88
N PHE A 57 5.43 -7.68 8.77
CA PHE A 57 6.88 -7.53 8.70
C PHE A 57 7.47 -8.17 7.45
N ALA A 58 6.98 -9.35 7.05
CA ALA A 58 7.40 -9.99 5.80
C ALA A 58 7.08 -9.12 4.59
N PHE A 59 5.87 -8.56 4.52
CA PHE A 59 5.47 -7.67 3.43
C PHE A 59 6.29 -6.37 3.39
N LEU A 60 6.48 -5.71 4.53
CA LEU A 60 7.32 -4.51 4.62
C LEU A 60 8.79 -4.82 4.32
N GLY A 61 9.29 -5.95 4.81
CA GLY A 61 10.62 -6.47 4.48
C GLY A 61 10.81 -6.72 2.99
N GLY A 62 9.77 -7.25 2.32
CA GLY A 62 9.74 -7.42 0.86
C GLY A 62 9.85 -6.08 0.12
N LEU A 63 9.12 -5.04 0.56
CA LEU A 63 9.23 -3.69 -0.01
C LEU A 63 10.64 -3.11 0.13
N LEU A 64 11.24 -3.24 1.32
CA LEU A 64 12.62 -2.80 1.56
C LEU A 64 13.62 -3.60 0.72
N ALA A 65 13.43 -4.92 0.61
CA ALA A 65 14.27 -5.79 -0.20
C ALA A 65 14.23 -5.43 -1.69
N ALA A 66 13.07 -5.02 -2.22
CA ALA A 66 12.96 -4.53 -3.60
C ALA A 66 13.81 -3.28 -3.84
N GLY A 67 13.76 -2.33 -2.90
CA GLY A 67 14.61 -1.13 -2.94
C GLY A 67 16.10 -1.45 -2.86
N ALA A 68 16.49 -2.28 -1.90
CA ALA A 68 17.88 -2.71 -1.73
C ALA A 68 18.40 -3.50 -2.95
N PHE A 69 17.58 -4.40 -3.52
CA PHE A 69 17.92 -5.14 -4.72
C PHE A 69 18.14 -4.21 -5.92
N HIS A 70 17.28 -3.20 -6.08
CA HIS A 70 17.45 -2.21 -7.15
C HIS A 70 18.79 -1.48 -7.01
N VAL A 71 19.14 -1.01 -5.81
CA VAL A 71 20.43 -0.34 -5.56
C VAL A 71 21.61 -1.26 -5.84
N ALA A 72 21.50 -2.54 -5.46
CA ALA A 72 22.57 -3.51 -5.67
C ALA A 72 22.79 -3.85 -7.17
N THR A 73 21.74 -3.80 -7.99
CA THR A 73 21.79 -4.21 -9.41
C THR A 73 21.93 -3.04 -10.37
N ALA A 74 21.28 -1.91 -10.09
CA ALA A 74 21.27 -0.74 -10.98
C ALA A 74 22.09 0.44 -10.42
N GLY A 75 22.63 0.30 -9.21
CA GLY A 75 23.33 1.36 -8.51
C GLY A 75 22.41 2.32 -7.76
N PRO A 76 22.94 3.20 -6.92
CA PRO A 76 22.17 4.20 -6.20
C PRO A 76 21.54 5.20 -7.19
N LEU A 77 20.24 5.48 -6.97
CA LEU A 77 19.58 6.54 -7.73
C LEU A 77 20.19 7.91 -7.39
N PRO A 78 20.24 8.83 -8.36
CA PRO A 78 20.58 10.23 -8.06
C PRO A 78 19.70 10.75 -6.93
N ALA A 79 20.27 11.55 -6.03
CA ALA A 79 19.51 12.20 -4.98
C ALA A 79 18.43 13.09 -5.62
N GLU A 80 17.18 12.68 -5.51
CA GLU A 80 16.07 13.48 -5.98
C GLU A 80 15.65 14.50 -4.92
N PRO A 81 15.17 15.68 -5.35
CA PRO A 81 14.67 16.65 -4.41
C PRO A 81 13.48 16.08 -3.64
N MET A 82 13.53 16.27 -2.32
CA MET A 82 12.41 16.04 -1.43
C MET A 82 12.01 17.36 -0.77
N VAL A 83 10.77 17.44 -0.36
CA VAL A 83 10.31 18.56 0.47
C VAL A 83 11.14 18.65 1.76
N GLY A 84 11.28 19.84 2.32
CA GLY A 84 12.05 20.04 3.57
C GLY A 84 11.57 19.14 4.71
N VAL A 85 12.48 18.79 5.64
CA VAL A 85 12.25 17.82 6.71
C VAL A 85 10.99 18.09 7.53
N GLY A 86 10.74 19.36 7.92
CA GLY A 86 9.52 19.75 8.65
C GLY A 86 8.23 19.53 7.85
N ARG A 87 8.25 19.88 6.56
CA ARG A 87 7.13 19.65 5.64
C ARG A 87 6.91 18.14 5.41
N ALA A 88 7.98 17.36 5.30
CA ALA A 88 7.92 15.91 5.19
C ALA A 88 7.28 15.26 6.42
N LEU A 89 7.68 15.69 7.63
CA LEU A 89 7.11 15.21 8.89
C LEU A 89 5.61 15.52 8.98
N LEU A 90 5.20 16.75 8.66
CA LEU A 90 3.80 17.16 8.65
C LEU A 90 2.99 16.36 7.63
N ALA A 91 3.49 16.25 6.39
CA ALA A 91 2.86 15.51 5.31
C ALA A 91 2.66 14.03 5.68
N GLY A 92 3.71 13.39 6.20
CA GLY A 92 3.62 12.02 6.70
C GLY A 92 2.59 11.87 7.81
N SER A 93 2.56 12.79 8.79
CA SER A 93 1.60 12.75 9.90
C SER A 93 0.15 12.84 9.41
N LEU A 94 -0.12 13.72 8.46
CA LEU A 94 -1.45 13.83 7.84
C LEU A 94 -1.82 12.56 7.06
N VAL A 95 -0.90 12.00 6.26
CA VAL A 95 -1.12 10.73 5.54
C VAL A 95 -1.36 9.59 6.53
N GLY A 96 -0.58 9.51 7.61
CA GLY A 96 -0.72 8.50 8.64
C GLY A 96 -2.07 8.55 9.35
N ALA A 97 -2.45 9.73 9.86
CA ALA A 97 -3.73 9.93 10.50
C ALA A 97 -4.91 9.70 9.54
N GLY A 98 -4.84 10.24 8.31
CA GLY A 98 -5.85 10.07 7.29
C GLY A 98 -6.05 8.61 6.88
N SER A 99 -4.96 7.85 6.68
CA SER A 99 -5.02 6.42 6.36
C SER A 99 -5.55 5.58 7.53
N ALA A 100 -5.25 5.96 8.78
CA ALA A 100 -5.78 5.29 9.96
C ALA A 100 -7.29 5.55 10.14
N MET A 101 -7.75 6.77 9.87
CA MET A 101 -9.18 7.14 9.90
C MET A 101 -9.98 6.48 8.79
N GLY A 102 -9.47 6.53 7.55
CA GLY A 102 -10.10 5.93 6.37
C GLY A 102 -9.97 4.40 6.31
N ASN A 103 -9.10 3.83 7.13
CA ASN A 103 -8.74 2.41 7.14
C ASN A 103 -8.15 1.93 5.82
N GLY A 104 -7.29 2.75 5.21
CA GLY A 104 -6.59 2.41 3.97
C GLY A 104 -5.91 3.61 3.30
N CYS A 105 -5.17 3.34 2.25
CA CYS A 105 -4.43 4.31 1.45
C CYS A 105 -4.67 4.08 -0.05
N THR A 106 -3.83 4.65 -0.92
CA THR A 106 -3.94 4.50 -2.38
C THR A 106 -3.94 3.04 -2.83
N SER A 107 -3.12 2.14 -2.23
CA SER A 107 -3.13 0.70 -2.57
C SER A 107 -4.38 -0.02 -2.07
N GLY A 108 -4.88 0.32 -0.88
CA GLY A 108 -6.08 -0.29 -0.30
C GLY A 108 -7.38 0.18 -0.98
N HIS A 109 -7.63 1.48 -1.00
CA HIS A 109 -8.84 2.04 -1.62
C HIS A 109 -8.67 2.24 -3.12
N GLY A 110 -7.54 2.84 -3.54
CA GLY A 110 -7.31 3.17 -4.95
C GLY A 110 -7.19 1.93 -5.85
N ILE A 111 -6.51 0.86 -5.42
CA ILE A 111 -6.39 -0.38 -6.21
C ILE A 111 -7.44 -1.40 -5.76
N CYS A 112 -7.31 -1.97 -4.56
CA CYS A 112 -8.15 -3.09 -4.13
C CYS A 112 -9.63 -2.73 -4.02
N GLY A 113 -9.94 -1.54 -3.49
CA GLY A 113 -11.30 -1.09 -3.28
C GLY A 113 -12.00 -0.74 -4.58
N ASN A 114 -11.35 0.02 -5.46
CA ASN A 114 -11.91 0.42 -6.75
C ASN A 114 -12.02 -0.79 -7.70
N ALA A 115 -11.07 -1.73 -7.69
CA ALA A 115 -11.17 -2.97 -8.45
C ALA A 115 -12.41 -3.81 -8.09
N ARG A 116 -12.91 -3.68 -6.85
CA ARG A 116 -14.15 -4.33 -6.38
C ARG A 116 -15.39 -3.46 -6.54
N LEU A 117 -15.28 -2.29 -7.15
CA LEU A 117 -16.34 -1.30 -7.29
C LEU A 117 -16.98 -0.91 -5.94
N SER A 118 -16.18 -0.86 -4.87
CA SER A 118 -16.64 -0.50 -3.53
C SER A 118 -17.01 0.99 -3.47
N PRO A 119 -18.29 1.38 -3.24
CA PRO A 119 -18.68 2.79 -3.17
C PRO A 119 -17.91 3.57 -2.11
N ARG A 120 -17.62 2.92 -0.97
CA ARG A 120 -16.81 3.48 0.11
C ARG A 120 -15.39 3.84 -0.36
N SER A 121 -14.77 2.95 -1.13
CA SER A 121 -13.41 3.18 -1.65
C SER A 121 -13.39 4.20 -2.76
N MET A 122 -14.39 4.20 -3.65
CA MET A 122 -14.53 5.19 -4.71
C MET A 122 -14.68 6.60 -4.13
N ALA A 123 -15.55 6.77 -3.13
CA ALA A 123 -15.73 8.05 -2.45
C ALA A 123 -14.44 8.52 -1.74
N TYR A 124 -13.77 7.64 -0.99
CA TYR A 124 -12.51 7.96 -0.34
C TYR A 124 -11.43 8.35 -1.35
N THR A 125 -11.32 7.60 -2.46
CA THR A 125 -10.36 7.88 -3.54
C THR A 125 -10.66 9.25 -4.17
N GLY A 126 -11.91 9.54 -4.49
CA GLY A 126 -12.30 10.84 -5.04
C GLY A 126 -11.93 11.99 -4.11
N VAL A 127 -12.22 11.86 -2.80
CA VAL A 127 -11.89 12.91 -1.82
C VAL A 127 -10.38 13.11 -1.70
N PHE A 128 -9.58 12.05 -1.50
CA PHE A 128 -8.14 12.26 -1.34
C PHE A 128 -7.46 12.71 -2.62
N MET A 129 -7.96 12.33 -3.80
CA MET A 129 -7.46 12.83 -5.08
C MET A 129 -7.73 14.34 -5.22
N LEU A 130 -8.98 14.76 -5.04
CA LEU A 130 -9.36 16.17 -5.13
C LEU A 130 -8.56 17.04 -4.16
N VAL A 131 -8.51 16.63 -2.87
CA VAL A 131 -7.77 17.38 -1.86
C VAL A 131 -6.26 17.35 -2.14
N GLY A 132 -5.73 16.25 -2.67
CA GLY A 132 -4.33 16.14 -3.08
C GLY A 132 -3.96 17.13 -4.18
N PHE A 133 -4.79 17.26 -5.22
CA PHE A 133 -4.62 18.27 -6.28
C PHE A 133 -4.67 19.70 -5.73
N ILE A 134 -5.65 20.00 -4.88
CA ILE A 134 -5.76 21.33 -4.26
C ILE A 134 -4.53 21.61 -3.39
N ALA A 135 -4.14 20.68 -2.52
CA ALA A 135 -3.01 20.87 -1.62
C ALA A 135 -1.68 21.02 -2.38
N ALA A 136 -1.43 20.20 -3.41
CA ALA A 136 -0.22 20.30 -4.21
C ALA A 136 -0.10 21.65 -4.92
N THR A 137 -1.23 22.18 -5.39
CA THR A 137 -1.29 23.49 -6.06
C THR A 137 -1.16 24.65 -5.06
N VAL A 138 -1.92 24.64 -3.96
CA VAL A 138 -1.93 25.71 -2.95
C VAL A 138 -0.57 25.84 -2.26
N PHE A 139 0.07 24.72 -1.96
CA PHE A 139 1.36 24.69 -1.27
C PHE A 139 2.57 24.62 -2.23
N ASP A 140 2.32 24.83 -3.52
CA ASP A 140 3.35 24.78 -4.57
C ASP A 140 4.36 23.64 -4.37
N THR A 141 3.85 22.41 -4.42
CA THR A 141 4.69 21.23 -4.21
C THR A 141 5.67 21.01 -5.36
N ALA A 142 5.27 21.39 -6.58
CA ALA A 142 6.16 21.35 -7.75
C ALA A 142 7.37 22.28 -7.57
N GLY A 143 7.13 23.53 -7.15
CA GLY A 143 8.20 24.47 -6.85
C GLY A 143 9.07 24.03 -5.66
N ALA A 144 8.47 23.50 -4.61
CA ALA A 144 9.22 22.96 -3.45
C ALA A 144 10.14 21.78 -3.81
N LEU A 145 9.83 21.04 -4.85
CA LEU A 145 10.63 19.94 -5.40
C LEU A 145 11.50 20.37 -6.59
N ASN A 146 11.56 21.69 -6.86
CA ASN A 146 12.35 22.25 -7.95
C ASN A 146 12.06 21.57 -9.32
N ILE A 147 10.79 21.32 -9.62
CA ILE A 147 10.36 20.75 -10.89
C ILE A 147 10.46 21.84 -11.98
N ALA A 148 11.17 21.53 -13.07
CA ALA A 148 11.29 22.42 -14.20
C ALA A 148 9.92 22.68 -14.87
N SER A 149 9.70 23.92 -15.36
CA SER A 149 8.45 24.28 -16.02
C SER A 149 8.30 23.73 -17.45
N ALA A 150 9.22 22.86 -17.91
CA ALA A 150 9.13 22.19 -19.20
C ALA A 150 8.03 21.12 -19.17
N SER A 151 7.22 21.04 -20.23
CA SER A 151 6.14 20.06 -20.32
C SER A 151 6.68 18.61 -20.29
N ALA A 152 6.22 17.81 -19.32
CA ALA A 152 6.57 16.40 -19.22
C ALA A 152 6.06 15.60 -20.43
N ILE A 153 4.91 15.95 -21.00
CA ILE A 153 4.30 15.26 -22.14
C ILE A 153 5.15 15.44 -23.40
N ASN A 154 5.77 16.60 -23.57
CA ASN A 154 6.64 16.86 -24.72
C ASN A 154 7.98 16.12 -24.65
N SER A 155 8.34 15.56 -23.49
CA SER A 155 9.51 14.74 -23.24
C SER A 155 9.13 13.30 -22.91
N THR A 156 8.27 12.69 -23.75
CA THR A 156 7.86 11.29 -23.59
C THR A 156 9.03 10.35 -23.82
N THR A 157 9.25 9.43 -22.89
CA THR A 157 10.24 8.37 -23.01
C THR A 157 9.57 7.01 -23.10
N ILE A 158 10.10 6.17 -23.98
CA ILE A 158 9.66 4.79 -24.19
C ILE A 158 10.81 3.88 -23.77
N PRO A 159 10.57 2.88 -22.90
CA PRO A 159 11.61 1.93 -22.51
C PRO A 159 12.08 1.12 -23.70
N SER A 160 13.34 0.67 -23.65
CA SER A 160 13.90 -0.20 -24.67
C SER A 160 13.18 -1.56 -24.69
N LEU A 161 13.23 -2.26 -25.83
CA LEU A 161 12.72 -3.63 -25.92
C LEU A 161 13.39 -4.56 -24.89
N ALA A 162 14.68 -4.35 -24.60
CA ALA A 162 15.39 -5.07 -23.57
C ALA A 162 14.78 -4.82 -22.17
N SER A 163 14.45 -3.59 -21.83
CA SER A 163 13.77 -3.27 -20.56
C SER A 163 12.39 -3.94 -20.48
N LEU A 164 11.61 -3.86 -21.56
CA LEU A 164 10.29 -4.50 -21.62
C LEU A 164 10.38 -6.01 -21.48
N SER A 165 11.37 -6.66 -22.11
CA SER A 165 11.57 -8.11 -21.99
C SER A 165 11.97 -8.52 -20.57
N VAL A 166 12.81 -7.74 -19.89
CA VAL A 166 13.19 -7.97 -18.49
C VAL A 166 11.97 -7.85 -17.57
N TRP A 167 11.13 -6.83 -17.76
CA TRP A 167 9.93 -6.66 -16.93
C TRP A 167 8.89 -7.76 -17.18
N ALA A 168 8.72 -8.18 -18.44
CA ALA A 168 7.85 -9.30 -18.78
C ALA A 168 8.35 -10.61 -18.16
N ALA A 169 9.65 -10.88 -18.24
CA ALA A 169 10.28 -12.05 -17.61
C ALA A 169 10.13 -12.00 -16.08
N PHE A 170 10.32 -10.84 -15.45
CA PHE A 170 10.11 -10.66 -14.02
C PHE A 170 8.64 -10.91 -13.62
N ALA A 171 7.69 -10.39 -14.39
CA ALA A 171 6.26 -10.63 -14.13
C ALA A 171 5.92 -12.11 -14.25
N ALA A 172 6.41 -12.79 -15.33
CA ALA A 172 6.19 -14.22 -15.53
C ALA A 172 6.83 -15.06 -14.42
N ALA A 173 8.06 -14.76 -14.03
CA ALA A 173 8.75 -15.43 -12.91
C ALA A 173 7.99 -15.22 -11.58
N SER A 174 7.45 -14.03 -11.34
CA SER A 174 6.64 -13.73 -10.17
C SER A 174 5.36 -14.58 -10.14
N VAL A 175 4.65 -14.67 -11.25
CA VAL A 175 3.45 -15.53 -11.37
C VAL A 175 3.82 -16.99 -11.14
N GLY A 176 4.91 -17.49 -11.74
CA GLY A 176 5.41 -18.85 -11.51
C GLY A 176 5.74 -19.12 -10.04
N ALA A 177 6.40 -18.19 -9.36
CA ALA A 177 6.71 -18.29 -7.94
C ALA A 177 5.44 -18.33 -7.07
N PHE A 178 4.42 -17.51 -7.36
CA PHE A 178 3.14 -17.55 -6.65
C PHE A 178 2.38 -18.85 -6.87
N ILE A 179 2.37 -19.40 -8.10
CA ILE A 179 1.79 -20.71 -8.41
C ILE A 179 2.53 -21.80 -7.63
N GLY A 180 3.86 -21.78 -7.64
CA GLY A 180 4.71 -22.72 -6.90
C GLY A 180 4.43 -22.68 -5.39
N LEU A 181 4.32 -21.51 -4.79
CA LEU A 181 3.93 -21.36 -3.37
C LEU A 181 2.53 -21.92 -3.11
N GLY A 182 1.57 -21.71 -4.00
CA GLY A 182 0.24 -22.29 -3.92
C GLY A 182 0.27 -23.82 -3.96
N ALA A 183 1.03 -24.38 -4.88
CA ALA A 183 1.23 -25.84 -5.00
C ALA A 183 1.90 -26.41 -3.73
N LEU A 184 2.92 -25.74 -3.20
CA LEU A 184 3.56 -26.12 -1.94
C LEU A 184 2.58 -26.11 -0.76
N ALA A 185 1.68 -25.13 -0.69
CA ALA A 185 0.68 -25.07 0.39
C ALA A 185 -0.33 -26.22 0.31
N THR A 186 -0.64 -26.72 -0.88
CA THR A 186 -1.66 -27.75 -1.13
C THR A 186 -1.09 -29.18 -1.19
N SER A 187 0.20 -29.36 -1.47
CA SER A 187 0.85 -30.67 -1.68
C SER A 187 1.07 -31.51 -0.43
N GLY A 188 0.68 -31.03 0.76
CA GLY A 188 0.62 -31.87 1.98
C GLY A 188 -0.61 -32.76 1.91
N LYS A 189 -0.45 -34.11 1.92
CA LYS A 189 -1.58 -35.04 2.11
C LYS A 189 -2.46 -34.51 3.23
N ALA A 190 -3.77 -34.55 3.02
CA ALA A 190 -4.77 -34.28 4.05
C ALA A 190 -4.58 -35.28 5.21
N ALA A 191 -3.60 -35.04 6.06
CA ALA A 191 -3.50 -35.70 7.36
C ALA A 191 -4.54 -35.03 8.24
N GLY A 192 -5.67 -35.70 8.43
CA GLY A 192 -6.66 -35.39 9.45
C GLY A 192 -7.84 -34.51 8.99
N GLY A 193 -8.69 -35.07 8.18
CA GLY A 193 -10.11 -34.70 8.15
C GLY A 193 -10.86 -35.26 9.38
N ALA A 194 -10.39 -34.99 10.60
CA ALA A 194 -11.06 -35.52 11.79
C ALA A 194 -10.69 -34.79 13.11
N ALA A 195 -10.24 -33.53 13.07
CA ALA A 195 -9.87 -32.80 14.30
C ALA A 195 -10.61 -31.47 14.48
N TYR A 196 -11.75 -31.27 13.84
CA TYR A 196 -12.51 -30.01 13.96
C TYR A 196 -13.78 -30.11 14.82
N ALA A 197 -13.94 -31.17 15.60
CA ALA A 197 -15.21 -31.44 16.31
C ALA A 197 -15.12 -31.75 17.81
N THR A 198 -14.01 -31.52 18.49
CA THR A 198 -13.94 -31.96 19.92
C THR A 198 -13.19 -30.99 20.85
N ASP A 199 -13.35 -29.69 20.74
CA ASP A 199 -12.84 -28.78 21.78
C ASP A 199 -13.95 -27.82 22.34
N GLU A 200 -15.22 -28.18 22.18
CA GLU A 200 -16.33 -27.46 22.81
C GLU A 200 -16.88 -28.11 24.11
N LEU A 201 -16.22 -29.11 24.68
CA LEU A 201 -16.71 -29.81 25.87
C LEU A 201 -15.67 -29.95 26.99
N SER A 202 -14.97 -28.85 27.31
CA SER A 202 -14.37 -28.70 28.65
C SER A 202 -14.57 -27.29 29.16
N GLY A 203 -15.84 -26.95 29.38
CA GLY A 203 -16.25 -25.75 30.09
C GLY A 203 -15.88 -25.89 31.55
N GLY A 204 -14.78 -25.27 31.94
CA GLY A 204 -14.41 -24.98 33.32
C GLY A 204 -14.47 -23.50 33.56
N LEU A 205 -15.40 -23.07 34.42
CA LEU A 205 -15.48 -21.74 34.97
C LEU A 205 -14.10 -21.24 35.43
N VAL A 206 -13.55 -20.23 34.76
CA VAL A 206 -12.65 -19.25 35.40
C VAL A 206 -12.90 -17.89 34.79
N SER A 207 -13.24 -17.00 35.71
CA SER A 207 -13.47 -15.57 35.61
C SER A 207 -12.53 -14.77 34.69
N GLY A 208 -13.15 -13.86 33.93
CA GLY A 208 -12.70 -12.49 33.73
C GLY A 208 -11.26 -12.26 33.33
N VAL A 209 -10.87 -12.60 32.08
CA VAL A 209 -9.75 -11.95 31.39
C VAL A 209 -10.13 -11.84 29.91
N GLN A 210 -9.97 -10.63 29.40
CA GLN A 210 -10.10 -10.19 28.02
C GLN A 210 -10.00 -11.32 27.01
N SER A 211 -11.12 -11.68 26.39
CA SER A 211 -11.12 -12.40 25.14
C SER A 211 -10.43 -11.48 24.12
N GLU A 212 -9.12 -11.70 23.89
CA GLU A 212 -8.45 -11.20 22.71
C GLU A 212 -9.29 -11.66 21.53
N LEU A 213 -10.01 -10.73 20.92
CA LEU A 213 -10.72 -10.91 19.67
C LEU A 213 -9.69 -11.32 18.63
N LYS A 214 -9.41 -12.63 18.53
CA LYS A 214 -8.70 -13.18 17.37
C LYS A 214 -9.47 -12.71 16.16
N PRO A 215 -8.81 -12.00 15.23
CA PRO A 215 -9.50 -11.58 14.02
C PRO A 215 -10.18 -12.82 13.38
N PRO A 216 -11.42 -12.73 12.90
CA PRO A 216 -12.20 -13.88 12.39
C PRO A 216 -11.55 -14.62 11.22
N TRP A 217 -10.44 -14.09 10.67
CA TRP A 217 -9.64 -14.67 9.59
C TRP A 217 -8.35 -15.37 10.06
N GLN A 218 -8.18 -15.62 11.37
CA GLN A 218 -7.12 -16.46 11.93
C GLN A 218 -7.67 -17.83 12.38
N PRO A 219 -7.97 -18.75 11.46
CA PRO A 219 -8.18 -20.13 11.84
C PRO A 219 -6.83 -20.77 12.14
N SER A 220 -6.85 -21.85 12.87
CA SER A 220 -5.70 -22.72 13.13
C SER A 220 -5.22 -23.36 11.81
N ILE A 221 -4.46 -22.60 11.02
CA ILE A 221 -3.78 -23.14 9.83
C ILE A 221 -2.51 -23.88 10.29
N GLY A 222 -2.28 -25.07 9.76
CA GLY A 222 -1.09 -25.86 10.07
C GLY A 222 0.22 -25.10 9.80
N PRO A 223 1.33 -25.49 10.43
CA PRO A 223 2.60 -24.75 10.41
C PRO A 223 3.12 -24.50 8.99
N ARG A 224 2.93 -25.45 8.08
CA ARG A 224 3.32 -25.31 6.67
C ARG A 224 2.58 -24.16 5.97
N LYS A 225 1.24 -24.10 6.10
CA LYS A 225 0.46 -23.00 5.50
C LYS A 225 0.80 -21.65 6.14
N ARG A 226 1.12 -21.64 7.45
CA ARG A 226 1.58 -20.43 8.14
C ARG A 226 2.90 -19.94 7.53
N LEU A 227 3.87 -20.83 7.32
CA LEU A 227 5.15 -20.46 6.68
C LEU A 227 4.95 -19.96 5.26
N VAL A 228 4.19 -20.68 4.43
CA VAL A 228 3.88 -20.27 3.05
C VAL A 228 3.18 -18.91 3.04
N ASN A 229 2.30 -18.64 3.99
CA ASN A 229 1.60 -17.37 4.13
C ASN A 229 2.57 -16.20 4.37
N VAL A 230 3.55 -16.37 5.26
CA VAL A 230 4.57 -15.34 5.56
C VAL A 230 5.50 -15.14 4.35
N VAL A 231 5.96 -16.24 3.74
CA VAL A 231 6.82 -16.17 2.53
C VAL A 231 6.08 -15.52 1.37
N ALA A 232 4.80 -15.84 1.18
CA ALA A 232 3.97 -15.21 0.16
C ALA A 232 3.86 -13.70 0.37
N ASP A 233 3.67 -13.22 1.61
CA ASP A 233 3.62 -11.79 1.89
C ASP A 233 4.96 -11.10 1.63
N GLY A 234 6.09 -11.73 1.95
CA GLY A 234 7.41 -11.21 1.63
C GLY A 234 7.63 -11.10 0.11
N LEU A 235 7.27 -12.15 -0.64
CA LEU A 235 7.36 -12.13 -2.11
C LEU A 235 6.39 -11.10 -2.71
N VAL A 236 5.16 -11.00 -2.22
CA VAL A 236 4.21 -9.95 -2.64
C VAL A 236 4.79 -8.57 -2.39
N GLY A 237 5.39 -8.33 -1.22
CA GLY A 237 6.06 -7.07 -0.91
C GLY A 237 7.19 -6.74 -1.90
N PHE A 238 8.02 -7.73 -2.23
CA PHE A 238 9.11 -7.58 -3.18
C PHE A 238 8.60 -7.28 -4.60
N VAL A 239 7.63 -8.04 -5.10
CA VAL A 239 7.05 -7.83 -6.45
C VAL A 239 6.32 -6.48 -6.50
N PHE A 240 5.56 -6.14 -5.48
CA PHE A 240 4.87 -4.86 -5.39
C PHE A 240 5.86 -3.68 -5.34
N GLY A 241 6.93 -3.80 -4.53
CA GLY A 241 8.00 -2.80 -4.46
C GLY A 241 8.71 -2.60 -5.80
N THR A 242 9.00 -3.68 -6.53
CA THR A 242 9.57 -3.62 -7.89
C THR A 242 8.62 -2.92 -8.87
N GLY A 243 7.32 -3.20 -8.79
CA GLY A 243 6.32 -2.47 -9.59
C GLY A 243 6.28 -0.97 -9.29
N LEU A 244 6.45 -0.57 -8.02
CA LEU A 244 6.56 0.85 -7.63
C LEU A 244 7.82 1.51 -8.19
N ILE A 245 8.94 0.79 -8.25
CA ILE A 245 10.21 1.28 -8.81
C ILE A 245 10.06 1.47 -10.32
N ILE A 246 9.61 0.44 -11.05
CA ILE A 246 9.44 0.49 -12.51
C ILE A 246 8.48 1.60 -12.92
N SER A 247 7.38 1.78 -12.20
CA SER A 247 6.40 2.83 -12.48
C SER A 247 6.87 4.25 -12.13
N GLY A 248 8.06 4.40 -11.52
CA GLY A 248 8.59 5.68 -11.06
C GLY A 248 7.89 6.24 -9.82
N MET A 249 7.01 5.47 -9.16
CA MET A 249 6.26 5.93 -7.99
C MET A 249 7.14 6.19 -6.76
N THR A 250 8.34 5.65 -6.72
CA THR A 250 9.33 5.91 -5.66
C THR A 250 9.97 7.30 -5.76
N ARG A 251 9.73 8.02 -6.86
CA ARG A 251 10.24 9.37 -7.14
C ARG A 251 9.20 10.41 -6.70
N PRO A 252 9.47 11.23 -5.66
CA PRO A 252 8.52 12.23 -5.19
C PRO A 252 8.10 13.24 -6.28
N VAL A 253 9.03 13.57 -7.17
CA VAL A 253 8.76 14.50 -8.29
C VAL A 253 7.70 13.99 -9.25
N LYS A 254 7.60 12.65 -9.47
CA LYS A 254 6.57 12.04 -10.32
C LYS A 254 5.17 12.17 -9.72
N VAL A 255 5.06 11.91 -8.41
CA VAL A 255 3.79 12.03 -7.70
C VAL A 255 3.35 13.48 -7.58
N ALA A 256 4.29 14.38 -7.24
CA ALA A 256 4.03 15.81 -7.18
C ALA A 256 3.67 16.38 -8.56
N GLY A 257 4.37 15.97 -9.62
CA GLY A 257 4.07 16.36 -10.99
C GLY A 257 2.65 15.97 -11.41
N PHE A 258 2.18 14.79 -11.01
CA PHE A 258 0.79 14.38 -11.24
C PHE A 258 -0.21 15.23 -10.44
N LEU A 259 0.07 15.50 -9.16
CA LEU A 259 -0.83 16.24 -8.28
C LEU A 259 -0.85 17.75 -8.59
N SER A 260 0.20 18.28 -9.17
CA SER A 260 0.26 19.70 -9.58
C SER A 260 -0.35 19.89 -10.97
N ALA A 261 -1.66 19.63 -11.10
CA ALA A 261 -2.36 19.58 -12.40
C ALA A 261 -2.33 20.91 -13.17
N LEU A 262 -2.15 22.04 -12.48
CA LEU A 262 -2.04 23.37 -13.10
C LEU A 262 -0.59 23.77 -13.43
N HIS A 263 0.39 22.96 -13.04
CA HIS A 263 1.79 23.21 -13.34
C HIS A 263 2.11 22.85 -14.80
N PRO A 264 2.93 23.63 -15.54
CA PRO A 264 3.27 23.31 -16.94
C PRO A 264 3.89 21.93 -17.15
N ALA A 265 4.63 21.41 -16.16
CA ALA A 265 5.23 20.08 -16.17
C ALA A 265 4.30 18.97 -15.68
N TRP A 266 2.98 19.12 -15.76
CA TRP A 266 2.04 18.08 -15.35
C TRP A 266 2.35 16.73 -16.01
N ASP A 267 2.41 15.68 -15.17
CA ASP A 267 2.77 14.32 -15.61
C ASP A 267 1.63 13.32 -15.29
N PRO A 268 0.90 12.83 -16.32
CA PRO A 268 -0.22 11.90 -16.13
C PRO A 268 0.21 10.44 -15.85
N SER A 269 1.51 10.14 -15.73
CA SER A 269 2.01 8.76 -15.54
C SER A 269 1.32 8.01 -14.40
N LEU A 270 1.00 8.68 -13.28
CA LEU A 270 0.34 8.05 -12.15
C LEU A 270 -1.06 7.51 -12.47
N ALA A 271 -1.80 8.19 -13.36
CA ALA A 271 -3.10 7.69 -13.83
C ALA A 271 -2.92 6.36 -14.58
N LEU A 272 -1.85 6.21 -15.37
CA LEU A 272 -1.54 4.98 -16.08
C LEU A 272 -1.09 3.85 -15.14
N VAL A 273 -0.35 4.16 -14.07
CA VAL A 273 -0.03 3.18 -13.01
C VAL A 273 -1.31 2.62 -12.39
N MET A 274 -2.23 3.50 -12.00
CA MET A 274 -3.52 3.08 -11.46
C MET A 274 -4.35 2.30 -12.49
N GLY A 275 -4.38 2.76 -13.75
CA GLY A 275 -5.05 2.09 -14.85
C GLY A 275 -4.52 0.68 -15.09
N GLY A 276 -3.20 0.50 -15.16
CA GLY A 276 -2.55 -0.80 -15.33
C GLY A 276 -2.84 -1.77 -14.19
N ALA A 277 -2.80 -1.28 -12.94
CA ALA A 277 -3.16 -2.09 -11.78
C ALA A 277 -4.65 -2.51 -11.80
N LEU A 278 -5.56 -1.57 -12.08
CA LEU A 278 -7.00 -1.83 -12.10
C LEU A 278 -7.40 -2.74 -13.26
N ALA A 279 -6.76 -2.62 -14.43
CA ALA A 279 -7.03 -3.48 -15.60
C ALA A 279 -6.81 -4.97 -15.29
N LEU A 280 -5.88 -5.30 -14.39
CA LEU A 280 -5.67 -6.68 -13.92
C LEU A 280 -6.50 -7.00 -12.67
N CYS A 281 -6.53 -6.10 -11.69
CA CYS A 281 -7.20 -6.37 -10.42
C CYS A 281 -8.72 -6.51 -10.56
N ALA A 282 -9.38 -5.72 -11.41
CA ALA A 282 -10.84 -5.77 -11.54
C ALA A 282 -11.32 -7.14 -12.08
N PRO A 283 -10.84 -7.65 -13.22
CA PRO A 283 -11.19 -8.99 -13.66
C PRO A 283 -10.66 -10.07 -12.68
N GLY A 284 -9.44 -9.93 -12.18
CA GLY A 284 -8.84 -10.88 -11.24
C GLY A 284 -9.69 -11.07 -9.98
N PHE A 285 -10.15 -9.98 -9.37
CA PHE A 285 -11.00 -10.04 -8.17
C PHE A 285 -12.39 -10.59 -8.49
N TYR A 286 -12.95 -10.25 -9.65
CA TYR A 286 -14.21 -10.83 -10.11
C TYR A 286 -14.10 -12.36 -10.23
N PHE A 287 -13.05 -12.87 -10.89
CA PHE A 287 -12.82 -14.30 -11.03
C PHE A 287 -12.59 -15.00 -9.70
N ILE A 288 -11.79 -14.40 -8.79
CA ILE A 288 -11.56 -14.96 -7.46
C ILE A 288 -12.87 -15.07 -6.69
N GLN A 289 -13.66 -14.01 -6.65
CA GLN A 289 -14.95 -14.01 -5.92
C GLN A 289 -15.96 -15.00 -6.50
N LYS A 290 -15.92 -15.21 -7.82
CA LYS A 290 -16.89 -16.08 -8.51
C LYS A 290 -16.50 -17.56 -8.45
N TYR A 291 -15.21 -17.88 -8.54
CA TYR A 291 -14.77 -19.27 -8.76
C TYR A 291 -13.94 -19.84 -7.61
N GLN A 292 -13.31 -19.03 -6.79
CA GLN A 292 -12.47 -19.50 -5.71
C GLN A 292 -13.23 -19.47 -4.38
N LYS A 293 -13.51 -20.65 -3.81
CA LYS A 293 -14.30 -20.78 -2.57
C LYS A 293 -13.55 -20.29 -1.33
N ALA A 294 -12.24 -20.48 -1.28
CA ALA A 294 -11.39 -20.05 -0.17
C ALA A 294 -9.96 -19.74 -0.66
N PRO A 295 -9.20 -18.90 0.05
CA PRO A 295 -7.79 -18.69 -0.23
C PRO A 295 -6.96 -19.96 0.00
N VAL A 296 -5.78 -20.03 -0.60
CA VAL A 296 -4.90 -21.23 -0.48
C VAL A 296 -4.42 -21.42 0.96
N CYS A 297 -4.05 -20.35 1.65
CA CYS A 297 -3.46 -20.39 3.00
C CYS A 297 -4.38 -19.80 4.09
N SER A 298 -5.66 -19.63 3.82
CA SER A 298 -6.65 -19.14 4.79
C SER A 298 -8.00 -19.85 4.56
N LEU A 299 -8.95 -19.74 5.47
CA LEU A 299 -10.28 -20.31 5.30
C LEU A 299 -11.24 -19.36 4.61
N GLU A 300 -11.05 -18.05 4.78
CA GLU A 300 -11.97 -17.03 4.28
C GLU A 300 -11.21 -15.86 3.67
N PHE A 301 -11.87 -15.18 2.73
CA PHE A 301 -11.40 -13.92 2.19
C PHE A 301 -11.75 -12.76 3.12
N GLY A 302 -10.76 -11.96 3.51
CA GLY A 302 -10.94 -10.78 4.35
C GLY A 302 -11.53 -9.57 3.61
N PHE A 303 -12.65 -9.76 2.93
CA PHE A 303 -13.36 -8.65 2.29
C PHE A 303 -14.08 -7.81 3.35
N SER A 304 -13.86 -6.49 3.32
CA SER A 304 -14.66 -5.60 4.14
C SER A 304 -16.09 -5.52 3.60
N SER A 305 -17.05 -5.85 4.43
CA SER A 305 -18.49 -5.70 4.13
C SER A 305 -19.01 -4.28 4.41
N ASN A 306 -18.19 -3.41 5.00
CA ASN A 306 -18.60 -2.04 5.35
C ASN A 306 -18.68 -1.16 4.09
N SER A 307 -19.89 -0.85 3.66
CA SER A 307 -20.18 0.07 2.56
C SER A 307 -20.54 1.48 3.01
N LYS A 308 -20.63 1.74 4.34
CA LYS A 308 -21.10 3.02 4.88
C LYS A 308 -20.12 4.15 4.58
N LEU A 309 -20.65 5.24 4.07
CA LEU A 309 -19.95 6.51 3.89
C LEU A 309 -20.12 7.32 5.17
N ASP A 310 -19.16 7.24 6.08
CA ASP A 310 -19.19 7.96 7.33
C ASP A 310 -18.30 9.22 7.31
N LYS A 311 -18.60 10.17 8.22
CA LYS A 311 -17.84 11.42 8.34
C LYS A 311 -16.35 11.17 8.61
N ARG A 312 -16.03 10.07 9.31
CA ARG A 312 -14.66 9.70 9.63
C ARG A 312 -13.89 9.30 8.36
N LEU A 313 -14.51 8.56 7.46
CA LEU A 313 -13.94 8.23 6.16
C LEU A 313 -13.61 9.50 5.37
N MET A 314 -14.58 10.42 5.27
CA MET A 314 -14.40 11.66 4.53
C MET A 314 -13.29 12.53 5.12
N ALA A 315 -13.28 12.74 6.44
CA ALA A 315 -12.22 13.46 7.13
C ALA A 315 -10.85 12.79 6.93
N GLY A 316 -10.80 11.44 6.98
CA GLY A 316 -9.60 10.68 6.69
C GLY A 316 -9.10 10.90 5.25
N GLY A 317 -10.02 10.96 4.27
CA GLY A 317 -9.69 11.27 2.87
C GLY A 317 -9.13 12.68 2.70
N VAL A 318 -9.70 13.68 3.38
CA VAL A 318 -9.20 15.06 3.38
C VAL A 318 -7.78 15.12 3.97
N MET A 319 -7.57 14.52 5.14
CA MET A 319 -6.24 14.52 5.78
C MET A 319 -5.20 13.77 4.93
N PHE A 320 -5.57 12.61 4.41
CA PHE A 320 -4.69 11.85 3.52
C PHE A 320 -4.31 12.66 2.28
N GLY A 321 -5.30 13.24 1.59
CA GLY A 321 -5.10 14.04 0.38
C GLY A 321 -4.23 15.27 0.65
N ALA A 322 -4.47 15.99 1.75
CA ALA A 322 -3.67 17.14 2.15
C ALA A 322 -2.20 16.75 2.37
N GLY A 323 -1.95 15.69 3.14
CA GLY A 323 -0.59 15.21 3.36
C GLY A 323 0.07 14.67 2.09
N TRP A 324 -0.69 14.00 1.23
CA TRP A 324 -0.20 13.49 -0.05
C TRP A 324 0.18 14.61 -1.01
N GLY A 325 -0.66 15.66 -1.11
CA GLY A 325 -0.36 16.85 -1.90
C GLY A 325 0.83 17.65 -1.37
N LEU A 326 1.00 17.75 -0.03
CA LEU A 326 2.14 18.41 0.61
C LEU A 326 3.46 17.66 0.40
N GLY A 327 3.46 16.34 0.47
CA GLY A 327 4.67 15.53 0.52
C GLY A 327 5.10 14.96 -0.82
N GLY A 328 4.19 14.79 -1.77
CA GLY A 328 4.49 14.21 -3.07
C GLY A 328 4.90 12.73 -3.02
N ILE A 329 4.54 11.98 -1.96
CA ILE A 329 4.90 10.57 -1.85
C ILE A 329 3.81 9.75 -1.14
N CYS A 330 3.62 8.50 -1.56
CA CYS A 330 2.66 7.55 -0.99
C CYS A 330 3.31 6.64 0.08
N PRO A 331 2.51 5.97 0.94
CA PRO A 331 3.03 5.03 1.95
C PRO A 331 3.90 3.90 1.39
N GLY A 332 3.51 3.28 0.28
CA GLY A 332 4.29 2.19 -0.34
C GLY A 332 5.65 2.65 -0.85
N PRO A 333 5.67 3.63 -1.76
CA PRO A 333 6.90 4.25 -2.24
C PRO A 333 7.84 4.74 -1.15
N SER A 334 7.31 5.30 -0.05
CA SER A 334 8.15 5.80 1.04
C SER A 334 8.93 4.69 1.76
N ILE A 335 8.33 3.50 1.92
CA ILE A 335 9.03 2.34 2.51
C ILE A 335 10.11 1.83 1.57
N VAL A 336 9.84 1.73 0.26
CA VAL A 336 10.85 1.34 -0.74
C VAL A 336 11.99 2.36 -0.77
N ALA A 337 11.66 3.66 -0.73
CA ALA A 337 12.64 4.75 -0.76
C ALA A 337 13.58 4.77 0.45
N LEU A 338 13.16 4.25 1.63
CA LEU A 338 14.07 4.09 2.78
C LEU A 338 15.31 3.26 2.44
N ALA A 339 15.17 2.25 1.57
CA ALA A 339 16.30 1.41 1.16
C ALA A 339 17.00 1.95 -0.09
N MET A 340 16.32 2.76 -0.94
CA MET A 340 16.88 3.24 -2.20
C MET A 340 17.62 4.59 -2.05
N VAL A 341 17.02 5.52 -1.33
CA VAL A 341 17.50 6.91 -1.20
C VAL A 341 17.30 7.39 0.23
N PRO A 342 18.03 6.82 1.20
CA PRO A 342 17.91 7.22 2.60
C PRO A 342 18.28 8.71 2.75
N SER A 343 17.33 9.51 3.21
CA SER A 343 17.53 10.94 3.45
C SER A 343 16.77 11.38 4.71
N PRO A 344 17.21 12.46 5.40
CA PRO A 344 16.50 12.97 6.56
C PRO A 344 15.01 13.23 6.31
N ALA A 345 14.66 13.67 5.11
CA ALA A 345 13.28 13.97 4.73
C ALA A 345 12.42 12.70 4.61
N ILE A 346 12.96 11.58 4.03
CA ILE A 346 12.21 10.33 3.94
C ILE A 346 12.00 9.69 5.32
N PHE A 347 13.00 9.74 6.19
CA PHE A 347 12.87 9.29 7.58
C PHE A 347 11.83 10.12 8.35
N ALA A 348 11.85 11.44 8.18
CA ALA A 348 10.88 12.34 8.79
C ALA A 348 9.45 12.04 8.28
N TRP A 349 9.32 11.78 6.98
CA TRP A 349 8.03 11.46 6.39
C TRP A 349 7.46 10.14 6.93
N VAL A 350 8.27 9.07 6.97
CA VAL A 350 7.86 7.77 7.51
C VAL A 350 7.59 7.85 9.01
N GLY A 351 8.47 8.55 9.76
CA GLY A 351 8.26 8.81 11.19
C GLY A 351 6.96 9.57 11.46
N GLY A 352 6.68 10.60 10.66
CA GLY A 352 5.42 11.34 10.70
C GLY A 352 4.22 10.44 10.42
N MET A 353 4.29 9.58 9.40
CA MET A 353 3.22 8.64 9.08
C MET A 353 2.91 7.71 10.26
N VAL A 354 3.93 7.13 10.89
CA VAL A 354 3.76 6.30 12.10
C VAL A 354 3.15 7.12 13.24
N LEU A 355 3.66 8.33 13.49
CA LEU A 355 3.14 9.24 14.52
C LEU A 355 1.65 9.54 14.31
N GLY A 356 1.25 9.90 13.09
CA GLY A 356 -0.15 10.17 12.75
C GLY A 356 -1.07 8.96 13.01
N MET A 357 -0.59 7.74 12.72
CA MET A 357 -1.33 6.50 13.00
C MET A 357 -1.49 6.24 14.52
N VAL A 358 -0.45 6.49 15.31
CA VAL A 358 -0.47 6.32 16.78
C VAL A 358 -1.39 7.34 17.43
N VAL A 359 -1.28 8.61 17.05
CA VAL A 359 -2.13 9.70 17.58
C VAL A 359 -3.61 9.40 17.30
N ASN A 360 -3.93 8.92 16.12
CA ASN A 360 -5.32 8.55 15.79
C ASN A 360 -5.86 7.42 16.68
N LYS A 361 -5.05 6.41 17.05
CA LYS A 361 -5.44 5.36 18.00
C LYS A 361 -5.81 5.96 19.37
N ASN A 362 -4.93 6.81 19.91
CA ASN A 362 -5.10 7.39 21.24
C ASN A 362 -6.34 8.29 21.33
N LEU A 363 -6.59 9.12 20.31
CA LEU A 363 -7.79 9.96 20.24
C LEU A 363 -9.08 9.13 20.21
N LEU A 364 -9.07 7.94 19.63
CA LEU A 364 -10.25 7.06 19.60
C LEU A 364 -10.48 6.38 20.95
N SER A 365 -9.42 5.90 21.60
CA SER A 365 -9.53 5.28 22.93
C SER A 365 -10.07 6.27 23.96
N THR A 366 -9.59 7.51 23.94
CA THR A 366 -10.07 8.58 24.83
C THR A 366 -11.55 8.89 24.60
N ARG A 367 -12.00 8.98 23.36
CA ARG A 367 -13.42 9.20 23.03
C ARG A 367 -14.32 8.06 23.47
N GLN A 368 -13.86 6.83 23.37
CA GLN A 368 -14.62 5.66 23.80
C GLN A 368 -14.74 5.61 25.33
N GLN A 369 -13.68 5.95 26.06
CA GLN A 369 -13.71 6.07 27.51
C GLN A 369 -14.64 7.19 27.99
N SER A 370 -14.60 8.37 27.36
CA SER A 370 -15.47 9.47 27.71
C SER A 370 -16.96 9.18 27.44
N SER A 371 -17.26 8.44 26.37
CA SER A 371 -18.64 8.03 26.07
C SER A 371 -19.18 6.98 27.06
N LEU A 372 -18.32 6.08 27.53
CA LEU A 372 -18.69 5.08 28.55
C LEU A 372 -18.90 5.75 29.93
N SER A 373 -18.06 6.72 30.30
CA SER A 373 -18.23 7.47 31.55
C SER A 373 -19.49 8.36 31.52
N ALA A 374 -19.85 8.94 30.38
CA ALA A 374 -21.06 9.72 30.20
C ALA A 374 -22.36 8.86 30.19
N ALA A 375 -22.24 7.57 29.81
CA ALA A 375 -23.38 6.64 29.82
C ALA A 375 -23.61 5.97 31.20
N SER A 376 -22.66 6.13 32.13
CA SER A 376 -22.71 5.61 33.50
C SER A 376 -23.14 6.66 34.52
N LEU A 377 -23.41 7.89 34.12
CA LEU A 377 -24.02 8.98 34.89
C LEU A 377 -25.49 9.15 34.47
#